data_204c62b9b4e6d6ab3120ddc569da534d
#
_entry.id   204c62b9b4e6d6ab3120ddc569da534d
#
_cell.length_a   1.000
_cell.length_b   1.000
_cell.length_c   1.000
_cell.angle_alpha   90.00
_cell.angle_beta   90.00
_cell.angle_gamma   90.00
#
_symmetry.space_group_name_H-M   'P 1'
#
loop_
_entity.id
_entity.type
_entity.pdbx_description
1 polymer ?
#
loop_
_entity_poly.entity_id
_entity_poly.type
_entity_poly.pdbx_seq_one_letter_code
_entity_poly.pdbx_strand_id
1 'polypeptide(L)'
;MVGPDGMLPLPWLEATLRDTLLTRRAHALLLQGPRGVGQFDLAVTLAQAWLCEAASDAARPCGHCASCRLVLARSHPDLMVLLPEALREPLGWNLSDGDEAATDKASKAKPSKEIRVEAVRAAVSFAQVTSARGRCKVVVVHPAERMNDIAANTLLKTLEEPPGQARFVLACSEPEALLATIRSRCQAVPMRLPPAELATEWLTQRGLAEPAVLLAATGGQPQEVLDWVAQGLDAVLWQRIPALVRDGDHGPLTQMQLPRVVDALQKLCHDAACVAAGAAPRYFPAAAVPAGVDLLALVEWSRELDRAARHADHTWNAGLMVEALVLRGQRALTGAGVNAARSANPSGRAMRQGASVNSGP
;
A
#
# COMPACT_ATOMS: atom_id res chain seq x y z
N MET A 1 8.71 -13.01 10.30
CA MET A 1 9.69 -13.56 11.27
C MET A 1 10.02 -14.99 10.87
N VAL A 2 11.27 -15.43 11.07
CA VAL A 2 11.69 -16.83 10.81
C VAL A 2 11.16 -17.71 11.93
N GLY A 3 10.41 -18.75 11.54
CA GLY A 3 9.86 -19.76 12.44
C GLY A 3 10.89 -20.78 12.92
N PRO A 4 10.46 -21.76 13.76
CA PRO A 4 11.33 -22.86 14.21
C PRO A 4 11.84 -23.77 13.08
N ASP A 5 11.14 -23.77 11.94
CA ASP A 5 11.50 -24.45 10.70
C ASP A 5 12.63 -23.77 9.91
N GLY A 6 13.06 -22.58 10.36
CA GLY A 6 14.07 -21.76 9.68
C GLY A 6 13.57 -21.04 8.41
N MET A 7 12.27 -21.11 8.12
CA MET A 7 11.70 -20.57 6.89
C MET A 7 11.24 -19.12 7.05
N LEU A 8 11.48 -18.32 6.02
CA LEU A 8 10.89 -16.98 5.90
C LEU A 8 9.44 -17.10 5.39
N PRO A 9 8.48 -16.40 6.01
CA PRO A 9 7.09 -16.42 5.55
C PRO A 9 6.90 -15.80 4.16
N LEU A 10 7.81 -14.91 3.76
CA LEU A 10 7.86 -14.22 2.48
C LEU A 10 9.20 -14.50 1.80
N PRO A 11 9.28 -15.50 0.91
CA PRO A 11 10.56 -16.01 0.39
C PRO A 11 11.36 -14.96 -0.39
N TRP A 12 10.70 -14.00 -1.03
CA TRP A 12 11.38 -12.91 -1.76
C TRP A 12 12.15 -11.94 -0.88
N LEU A 13 11.95 -11.98 0.45
CA LEU A 13 12.68 -11.12 1.39
C LEU A 13 14.07 -11.65 1.72
N GLU A 14 14.39 -12.91 1.40
CA GLU A 14 15.64 -13.54 1.81
C GLU A 14 16.88 -12.82 1.31
N ALA A 15 16.90 -12.49 0.02
CA ALA A 15 18.04 -11.78 -0.58
C ALA A 15 18.25 -10.40 0.08
N THR A 16 17.17 -9.64 0.29
CA THR A 16 17.23 -8.31 0.94
C THR A 16 17.65 -8.44 2.42
N LEU A 17 17.15 -9.44 3.13
CA LEU A 17 17.53 -9.72 4.50
C LEU A 17 19.04 -10.01 4.59
N ARG A 18 19.56 -10.92 3.78
CA ARG A 18 20.98 -11.32 3.75
C ARG A 18 21.88 -10.16 3.38
N ASP A 19 21.55 -9.43 2.31
CA ASP A 19 22.31 -8.23 1.94
C ASP A 19 22.34 -7.21 3.08
N THR A 20 21.18 -6.93 3.68
CA THR A 20 21.09 -5.96 4.77
C THR A 20 21.94 -6.37 5.98
N LEU A 21 21.89 -7.63 6.39
CA LEU A 21 22.69 -8.12 7.53
C LEU A 21 24.20 -8.08 7.28
N LEU A 22 24.63 -8.32 6.03
CA LEU A 22 26.04 -8.35 5.65
C LEU A 22 26.62 -6.96 5.40
N THR A 23 25.86 -6.08 4.74
CA THR A 23 26.40 -4.81 4.20
C THR A 23 26.02 -3.58 5.01
N ARG A 24 24.89 -3.61 5.74
CA ARG A 24 24.35 -2.43 6.43
C ARG A 24 24.73 -2.44 7.91
N ARG A 25 25.64 -1.55 8.27
CA ARG A 25 26.10 -1.38 9.66
C ARG A 25 25.48 -0.19 10.38
N ALA A 26 24.68 0.61 9.68
CA ALA A 26 24.01 1.76 10.26
C ALA A 26 23.09 1.34 11.42
N HIS A 27 23.00 2.19 12.42
CA HIS A 27 22.10 2.00 13.56
C HIS A 27 20.64 2.27 13.23
N ALA A 28 20.35 3.02 12.16
CA ALA A 28 19.01 3.33 11.69
C ALA A 28 18.86 2.94 10.22
N LEU A 29 17.90 2.06 9.93
CA LEU A 29 17.55 1.61 8.59
C LEU A 29 16.15 2.12 8.21
N LEU A 30 16.00 2.53 6.96
CA LEU A 30 14.71 2.87 6.35
C LEU A 30 14.39 1.85 5.25
N LEU A 31 13.49 0.91 5.54
CA LEU A 31 12.95 -0.03 4.57
C LEU A 31 11.89 0.70 3.75
N GLN A 32 12.15 0.92 2.47
CA GLN A 32 11.24 1.68 1.61
C GLN A 32 10.91 0.92 0.34
N GLY A 33 9.63 0.87 -0.02
CA GLY A 33 9.15 0.20 -1.22
C GLY A 33 7.62 0.20 -1.32
N PRO A 34 7.05 -0.38 -2.38
CA PRO A 34 5.61 -0.46 -2.55
C PRO A 34 4.92 -1.15 -1.36
N ARG A 35 3.65 -0.83 -1.10
CA ARG A 35 2.85 -1.56 -0.11
C ARG A 35 2.78 -3.05 -0.45
N GLY A 36 2.53 -3.89 0.53
CA GLY A 36 2.25 -5.31 0.30
C GLY A 36 3.44 -6.15 -0.18
N VAL A 37 4.68 -5.66 -0.05
CA VAL A 37 5.90 -6.43 -0.34
C VAL A 37 6.59 -6.96 0.93
N GLY A 38 6.07 -6.67 2.13
CA GLY A 38 6.56 -7.21 3.39
C GLY A 38 7.54 -6.32 4.14
N GLN A 39 7.40 -4.99 4.11
CA GLN A 39 8.25 -4.06 4.86
C GLN A 39 8.25 -4.37 6.36
N PHE A 40 7.06 -4.59 6.92
CA PHE A 40 6.92 -4.93 8.32
C PHE A 40 7.56 -6.28 8.64
N ASP A 41 7.31 -7.30 7.81
CA ASP A 41 7.88 -8.63 7.97
C ASP A 41 9.41 -8.59 7.94
N LEU A 42 10.00 -7.83 7.01
CA LEU A 42 11.46 -7.65 6.95
C LEU A 42 11.98 -6.91 8.18
N ALA A 43 11.29 -5.84 8.62
CA ALA A 43 11.70 -5.07 9.80
C ALA A 43 11.77 -5.93 11.05
N VAL A 44 10.74 -6.73 11.30
CA VAL A 44 10.71 -7.62 12.48
C VAL A 44 11.69 -8.79 12.33
N THR A 45 11.93 -9.29 11.11
CA THR A 45 12.91 -10.35 10.85
C THR A 45 14.34 -9.85 11.04
N LEU A 46 14.65 -8.60 10.64
CA LEU A 46 15.94 -7.96 10.95
C LEU A 46 16.12 -7.79 12.45
N ALA A 47 15.09 -7.36 13.17
CA ALA A 47 15.13 -7.29 14.64
C ALA A 47 15.39 -8.66 15.25
N GLN A 48 14.71 -9.70 14.76
CA GLN A 48 14.93 -11.08 15.20
C GLN A 48 16.38 -11.54 14.95
N ALA A 49 16.97 -11.19 13.80
CA ALA A 49 18.35 -11.54 13.47
C ALA A 49 19.36 -10.85 14.41
N TRP A 50 19.17 -9.56 14.69
CA TRP A 50 20.06 -8.83 15.60
C TRP A 50 19.96 -9.29 17.05
N LEU A 51 18.80 -9.75 17.48
CA LEU A 51 18.56 -10.28 18.82
C LEU A 51 18.90 -11.78 18.93
N CYS A 52 19.06 -12.47 17.81
CA CYS A 52 19.32 -13.91 17.77
C CYS A 52 20.63 -14.29 18.44
N GLU A 53 20.62 -15.35 19.26
CA GLU A 53 21.75 -15.85 20.05
C GLU A 53 22.64 -16.87 19.30
N ALA A 54 22.32 -17.19 18.03
CA ALA A 54 23.17 -18.06 17.23
C ALA A 54 24.60 -17.51 17.13
N ALA A 55 25.59 -18.40 17.24
CA ALA A 55 27.00 -18.01 17.23
C ALA A 55 27.44 -17.42 15.89
N SER A 56 26.99 -18.03 14.79
CA SER A 56 27.30 -17.56 13.43
C SER A 56 26.31 -16.51 12.96
N ASP A 57 26.80 -15.39 12.45
CA ASP A 57 25.98 -14.35 11.84
C ASP A 57 25.20 -14.87 10.61
N ALA A 58 25.79 -15.81 9.86
CA ALA A 58 25.14 -16.44 8.71
C ALA A 58 23.92 -17.30 9.10
N ALA A 59 23.88 -17.79 10.35
CA ALA A 59 22.74 -18.60 10.86
C ALA A 59 21.63 -17.74 11.48
N ARG A 60 21.73 -16.40 11.43
CA ARG A 60 20.74 -15.48 12.02
C ARG A 60 19.74 -15.00 10.98
N PRO A 61 18.45 -14.93 11.36
CA PRO A 61 17.83 -15.46 12.59
C PRO A 61 17.65 -16.98 12.51
N CYS A 62 17.89 -17.70 13.63
CA CYS A 62 17.80 -19.17 13.64
C CYS A 62 16.39 -19.71 13.90
N GLY A 63 15.45 -18.89 14.36
CA GLY A 63 14.07 -19.27 14.64
C GLY A 63 13.83 -20.06 15.96
N HIS A 64 14.85 -20.69 16.55
CA HIS A 64 14.68 -21.64 17.65
C HIS A 64 15.40 -21.28 18.97
N CYS A 65 16.37 -20.35 18.99
CA CYS A 65 17.01 -19.92 20.25
C CYS A 65 16.00 -19.18 21.15
N ALA A 66 16.38 -18.97 22.41
CA ALA A 66 15.50 -18.32 23.40
C ALA A 66 15.06 -16.93 22.94
N SER A 67 15.95 -16.09 22.43
CA SER A 67 15.61 -14.77 21.87
C SER A 67 14.68 -14.88 20.68
N CYS A 68 14.91 -15.77 19.71
CA CYS A 68 14.02 -15.95 18.57
C CYS A 68 12.61 -16.37 19.01
N ARG A 69 12.49 -17.26 20.00
CA ARG A 69 11.18 -17.65 20.56
C ARG A 69 10.46 -16.48 21.23
N LEU A 70 11.18 -15.63 21.99
CA LEU A 70 10.60 -14.43 22.59
C LEU A 70 10.14 -13.42 21.54
N VAL A 71 10.88 -13.25 20.43
CA VAL A 71 10.44 -12.39 19.32
C VAL A 71 9.20 -12.97 18.65
N LEU A 72 9.15 -14.27 18.40
CA LEU A 72 7.98 -14.94 17.85
C LEU A 72 6.75 -14.82 18.76
N ALA A 73 6.95 -14.90 20.08
CA ALA A 73 5.92 -14.66 21.10
C ALA A 73 5.61 -13.17 21.33
N ARG A 74 6.30 -12.24 20.63
CA ARG A 74 6.13 -10.78 20.78
C ARG A 74 6.37 -10.24 22.20
N SER A 75 7.20 -10.93 22.96
CA SER A 75 7.49 -10.64 24.37
C SER A 75 8.98 -10.43 24.65
N HIS A 76 9.78 -10.14 23.61
CA HIS A 76 11.23 -9.95 23.79
C HIS A 76 11.53 -8.62 24.51
N PRO A 77 12.25 -8.61 25.65
CA PRO A 77 12.45 -7.40 26.47
C PRO A 77 13.32 -6.34 25.79
N ASP A 78 14.04 -6.69 24.71
CA ASP A 78 14.90 -5.78 23.97
C ASP A 78 14.33 -5.43 22.59
N LEU A 79 13.03 -5.73 22.33
CA LEU A 79 12.33 -5.38 21.11
C LEU A 79 11.13 -4.51 21.45
N MET A 80 11.04 -3.34 20.82
CA MET A 80 9.83 -2.50 20.84
C MET A 80 9.32 -2.26 19.42
N VAL A 81 8.03 -2.44 19.21
CA VAL A 81 7.38 -2.24 17.91
C VAL A 81 6.33 -1.13 18.04
N LEU A 82 6.53 -0.06 17.30
CA LEU A 82 5.61 1.07 17.24
C LEU A 82 4.66 0.91 16.06
N LEU A 83 3.38 0.79 16.35
CA LEU A 83 2.29 0.67 15.39
C LEU A 83 1.17 1.66 15.75
N PRO A 84 0.44 2.20 14.76
CA PRO A 84 -0.87 2.80 15.01
C PRO A 84 -1.80 1.80 15.69
N GLU A 85 -2.70 2.27 16.53
CA GLU A 85 -3.68 1.41 17.24
C GLU A 85 -4.46 0.51 16.25
N ALA A 86 -4.86 1.08 15.09
CA ALA A 86 -5.61 0.37 14.06
C ALA A 86 -4.85 -0.83 13.42
N LEU A 87 -3.53 -0.90 13.56
CA LEU A 87 -2.72 -1.98 12.99
C LEU A 87 -2.26 -3.01 14.03
N ARG A 88 -2.45 -2.76 15.33
CA ARG A 88 -1.98 -3.68 16.38
C ARG A 88 -2.66 -5.03 16.30
N GLU A 89 -3.98 -5.06 16.29
CA GLU A 89 -4.75 -6.30 16.21
C GLU A 89 -4.52 -7.05 14.90
N PRO A 90 -4.64 -6.44 13.70
CA PRO A 90 -4.39 -7.12 12.44
C PRO A 90 -2.99 -7.74 12.32
N LEU A 91 -1.96 -7.07 12.86
CA LEU A 91 -0.59 -7.58 12.89
C LEU A 91 -0.30 -8.47 14.10
N GLY A 92 -1.28 -8.63 15.01
CA GLY A 92 -1.20 -9.43 16.22
C GLY A 92 -0.18 -8.90 17.24
N TRP A 93 0.05 -7.58 17.29
CA TRP A 93 0.92 -6.90 18.26
C TRP A 93 0.09 -6.13 19.28
N ASN A 94 -0.85 -6.81 19.93
CA ASN A 94 -1.63 -6.22 21.01
C ASN A 94 -0.70 -5.92 22.19
N LEU A 95 -1.00 -4.84 22.90
CA LEU A 95 -0.30 -4.55 24.17
C LEU A 95 -0.61 -5.70 25.15
N SER A 96 0.40 -6.23 25.80
CA SER A 96 0.19 -7.11 26.95
C SER A 96 -0.42 -6.29 28.10
N ASP A 97 -1.22 -6.92 28.94
CA ASP A 97 -1.98 -6.31 30.06
C ASP A 97 -1.16 -5.42 31.04
N GLY A 98 0.16 -5.33 30.87
CA GLY A 98 1.06 -4.48 31.65
C GLY A 98 1.25 -3.06 31.13
N ASP A 99 0.88 -2.75 29.89
CA ASP A 99 1.03 -1.43 29.27
C ASP A 99 -0.27 -0.59 29.29
N GLU A 100 -1.33 -1.09 29.95
CA GLU A 100 -2.63 -0.40 30.08
C GLU A 100 -2.60 0.83 30.98
N ALA A 101 -1.50 1.16 31.64
CA ALA A 101 -1.40 2.30 32.56
C ALA A 101 -1.56 3.69 31.89
N ALA A 102 -1.76 3.76 30.57
CA ALA A 102 -1.95 5.02 29.83
C ALA A 102 -3.30 5.15 29.09
N THR A 103 -4.22 4.17 29.22
CA THR A 103 -5.53 4.21 28.54
C THR A 103 -6.70 4.09 29.52
N ASP A 104 -6.69 4.94 30.55
CA ASP A 104 -7.91 5.20 31.30
C ASP A 104 -8.80 6.15 30.49
N LYS A 105 -9.57 5.55 29.63
CA LYS A 105 -10.88 5.90 29.06
C LYS A 105 -11.06 5.07 27.80
N ALA A 106 -11.70 3.90 27.93
CA ALA A 106 -12.31 3.19 26.80
C ALA A 106 -13.38 4.10 26.17
N SER A 107 -12.94 5.05 25.36
CA SER A 107 -13.83 5.85 24.52
C SER A 107 -14.21 5.00 23.32
N LYS A 108 -15.47 5.06 22.90
CA LYS A 108 -16.02 4.48 21.65
C LYS A 108 -15.41 5.11 20.37
N ALA A 109 -14.21 5.68 20.45
CA ALA A 109 -13.53 6.30 19.34
C ALA A 109 -12.87 5.23 18.45
N LYS A 110 -12.88 5.46 17.13
CA LYS A 110 -12.16 4.58 16.19
C LYS A 110 -10.68 4.54 16.56
N PRO A 111 -10.02 3.35 16.46
CA PRO A 111 -8.58 3.22 16.69
C PRO A 111 -7.77 4.22 15.85
N SER A 112 -6.78 4.85 16.48
CA SER A 112 -5.94 5.84 15.79
C SER A 112 -5.17 5.21 14.62
N LYS A 113 -5.15 5.91 13.50
CA LYS A 113 -4.34 5.56 12.33
C LYS A 113 -2.92 6.15 12.38
N GLU A 114 -2.58 6.90 13.43
CA GLU A 114 -1.29 7.57 13.61
C GLU A 114 -0.49 6.97 14.75
N ILE A 115 0.84 7.05 14.63
CA ILE A 115 1.78 6.78 15.72
C ILE A 115 1.91 8.05 16.55
N ARG A 116 1.43 8.01 17.78
CA ARG A 116 1.40 9.16 18.68
C ARG A 116 2.77 9.46 19.27
N VAL A 117 2.99 10.71 19.66
CA VAL A 117 4.25 11.17 20.25
C VAL A 117 4.60 10.46 21.57
N GLU A 118 3.59 10.06 22.35
CA GLU A 118 3.78 9.30 23.60
C GLU A 118 4.45 7.96 23.36
N ALA A 119 4.03 7.24 22.30
CA ALA A 119 4.64 5.97 21.90
C ALA A 119 6.10 6.17 21.46
N VAL A 120 6.40 7.26 20.75
CA VAL A 120 7.78 7.56 20.34
C VAL A 120 8.65 7.96 21.54
N ARG A 121 8.11 8.73 22.51
CA ARG A 121 8.83 9.03 23.77
C ARG A 121 9.14 7.77 24.57
N ALA A 122 8.19 6.85 24.65
CA ALA A 122 8.42 5.54 25.28
C ALA A 122 9.54 4.76 24.58
N ALA A 123 9.58 4.78 23.23
CA ALA A 123 10.63 4.13 22.47
C ALA A 123 12.02 4.77 22.67
N VAL A 124 12.08 6.10 22.77
CA VAL A 124 13.32 6.82 23.09
C VAL A 124 13.82 6.41 24.48
N SER A 125 12.94 6.39 25.49
CA SER A 125 13.29 5.93 26.84
C SER A 125 13.71 4.46 26.86
N PHE A 126 13.02 3.60 26.14
CA PHE A 126 13.35 2.18 25.98
C PHE A 126 14.75 1.98 25.38
N ALA A 127 15.11 2.78 24.36
CA ALA A 127 16.43 2.70 23.73
C ALA A 127 17.59 3.10 24.66
N GLN A 128 17.32 3.95 25.66
CA GLN A 128 18.31 4.42 26.65
C GLN A 128 18.64 3.38 27.73
N VAL A 129 17.78 2.37 27.91
CA VAL A 129 18.00 1.32 28.91
C VAL A 129 18.95 0.26 28.37
N THR A 130 19.81 -0.26 29.23
CA THR A 130 20.72 -1.36 28.88
C THR A 130 19.95 -2.58 28.38
N SER A 131 20.51 -3.27 27.36
CA SER A 131 19.94 -4.50 26.84
C SER A 131 19.84 -5.58 27.93
N ALA A 132 18.66 -6.17 28.10
CA ALA A 132 18.41 -7.21 29.09
C ALA A 132 19.12 -8.55 28.76
N ARG A 133 19.37 -8.81 27.47
CA ARG A 133 20.01 -10.05 26.98
C ARG A 133 21.40 -9.82 26.38
N GLY A 134 22.01 -8.66 26.64
CA GLY A 134 23.42 -8.38 26.33
C GLY A 134 23.76 -8.19 24.85
N ARG A 135 22.70 -8.00 23.96
CA ARG A 135 22.94 -7.72 22.53
C ARG A 135 22.72 -6.25 22.20
N CYS A 136 21.52 -5.90 21.84
CA CYS A 136 21.14 -4.53 21.49
C CYS A 136 19.69 -4.30 21.87
N LYS A 137 19.25 -3.05 21.92
CA LYS A 137 17.84 -2.66 21.89
C LYS A 137 17.43 -2.44 20.43
N VAL A 138 16.26 -2.93 20.04
CA VAL A 138 15.73 -2.72 18.69
C VAL A 138 14.37 -2.06 18.76
N VAL A 139 14.22 -0.98 18.00
CA VAL A 139 12.95 -0.28 17.83
C VAL A 139 12.52 -0.41 16.37
N VAL A 140 11.35 -0.98 16.14
CA VAL A 140 10.69 -1.07 14.83
C VAL A 140 9.56 -0.05 14.78
N VAL A 141 9.49 0.75 13.72
CA VAL A 141 8.43 1.75 13.49
C VAL A 141 7.73 1.42 12.18
N HIS A 142 6.42 1.16 12.21
CA HIS A 142 5.64 0.81 11.02
C HIS A 142 4.17 1.25 11.11
N PRO A 143 3.61 1.83 10.06
CA PRO A 143 4.30 2.51 8.96
C PRO A 143 4.93 3.81 9.45
N ALA A 144 6.19 4.07 9.09
CA ALA A 144 6.92 5.22 9.61
C ALA A 144 6.31 6.57 9.17
N GLU A 145 5.68 6.61 8.00
CA GLU A 145 4.94 7.75 7.46
C GLU A 145 3.65 8.08 8.25
N ARG A 146 3.26 7.23 9.20
CA ARG A 146 2.13 7.49 10.11
C ARG A 146 2.54 8.19 11.41
N MET A 147 3.82 8.50 11.59
CA MET A 147 4.24 9.44 12.62
C MET A 147 3.81 10.87 12.22
N ASN A 148 3.13 11.57 13.11
CA ASN A 148 2.93 13.01 12.92
C ASN A 148 4.26 13.77 13.13
N ASP A 149 4.33 15.04 12.71
CA ASP A 149 5.55 15.84 12.76
C ASP A 149 6.15 15.93 14.17
N ILE A 150 5.33 15.99 15.23
CA ILE A 150 5.79 16.07 16.61
C ILE A 150 6.48 14.75 17.02
N ALA A 151 5.87 13.63 16.67
CA ALA A 151 6.42 12.29 16.91
C ALA A 151 7.74 12.09 16.15
N ALA A 152 7.76 12.43 14.86
CA ALA A 152 8.94 12.33 14.03
C ALA A 152 10.10 13.21 14.54
N ASN A 153 9.84 14.47 14.90
CA ASN A 153 10.85 15.37 15.47
C ASN A 153 11.39 14.86 16.82
N THR A 154 10.55 14.21 17.65
CA THR A 154 10.99 13.62 18.92
C THR A 154 12.04 12.50 18.71
N LEU A 155 11.96 11.77 17.57
CA LEU A 155 12.87 10.68 17.27
C LEU A 155 14.23 11.16 16.72
N LEU A 156 14.32 12.35 16.12
CA LEU A 156 15.50 12.84 15.38
C LEU A 156 16.79 12.76 16.16
N LYS A 157 16.81 13.28 17.40
CA LYS A 157 18.02 13.28 18.23
C LYS A 157 18.54 11.85 18.50
N THR A 158 17.63 10.90 18.72
CA THR A 158 17.99 9.50 18.98
C THR A 158 18.48 8.80 17.72
N LEU A 159 17.99 9.21 16.54
CA LEU A 159 18.51 8.72 15.27
C LEU A 159 19.89 9.29 14.91
N GLU A 160 20.21 10.51 15.38
CA GLU A 160 21.54 11.10 15.20
C GLU A 160 22.57 10.43 16.12
N GLU A 161 22.24 10.33 17.41
CA GLU A 161 23.11 9.84 18.47
C GLU A 161 22.40 8.71 19.22
N PRO A 162 22.39 7.48 18.67
CA PRO A 162 21.72 6.36 19.30
C PRO A 162 22.42 5.98 20.62
N PRO A 163 21.66 5.75 21.70
CA PRO A 163 22.24 5.34 22.96
C PRO A 163 22.80 3.91 22.88
N GLY A 164 24.05 3.74 23.27
CA GLY A 164 24.70 2.42 23.34
C GLY A 164 24.68 1.66 22.01
N GLN A 165 24.04 0.49 21.99
CA GLN A 165 23.90 -0.36 20.80
C GLN A 165 22.45 -0.40 20.30
N ALA A 166 21.68 0.67 20.49
CA ALA A 166 20.31 0.73 20.00
C ALA A 166 20.26 0.75 18.47
N ARG A 167 19.31 0.02 17.90
CA ARG A 167 19.06 -0.07 16.47
C ARG A 167 17.62 0.31 16.15
N PHE A 168 17.42 0.99 15.05
CA PHE A 168 16.12 1.46 14.59
C PHE A 168 15.83 0.92 13.19
N VAL A 169 14.62 0.40 12.98
CA VAL A 169 14.14 0.00 11.66
C VAL A 169 12.82 0.72 11.41
N LEU A 170 12.85 1.62 10.47
CA LEU A 170 11.67 2.35 10.00
C LEU A 170 11.18 1.68 8.72
N ALA A 171 9.96 1.15 8.73
CA ALA A 171 9.34 0.54 7.56
C ALA A 171 8.32 1.51 6.96
N CYS A 172 8.47 1.83 5.67
CA CYS A 172 7.78 2.93 5.00
C CYS A 172 7.34 2.52 3.59
N SER A 173 6.11 2.86 3.22
CA SER A 173 5.58 2.65 1.87
C SER A 173 5.51 3.95 1.06
N GLU A 174 5.45 5.08 1.73
CA GLU A 174 5.33 6.41 1.15
C GLU A 174 6.47 7.31 1.67
N PRO A 175 7.71 7.11 1.20
CA PRO A 175 8.89 7.81 1.74
C PRO A 175 8.80 9.33 1.59
N GLU A 176 8.04 9.83 0.61
CA GLU A 176 7.85 11.27 0.43
C GLU A 176 6.93 11.89 1.50
N ALA A 177 6.07 11.09 2.15
CA ALA A 177 5.27 11.53 3.28
C ALA A 177 6.06 11.60 4.60
N LEU A 178 7.26 10.99 4.64
CA LEU A 178 8.14 11.05 5.80
C LEU A 178 9.03 12.29 5.77
N LEU A 179 9.25 12.92 6.92
CA LEU A 179 10.11 14.09 7.03
C LEU A 179 11.49 13.85 6.40
N ALA A 180 11.98 14.78 5.59
CA ALA A 180 13.29 14.70 4.95
C ALA A 180 14.42 14.55 5.99
N THR A 181 14.24 15.15 7.17
CA THR A 181 15.17 15.06 8.30
C THR A 181 15.27 13.64 8.89
N ILE A 182 14.21 12.84 8.87
CA ILE A 182 14.25 11.41 9.22
C ILE A 182 14.96 10.63 8.13
N ARG A 183 14.59 10.86 6.86
CA ARG A 183 15.17 10.15 5.70
C ARG A 183 16.68 10.33 5.63
N SER A 184 17.19 11.53 5.89
CA SER A 184 18.64 11.84 5.82
C SER A 184 19.47 11.15 6.92
N ARG A 185 18.84 10.69 8.01
CA ARG A 185 19.50 10.03 9.16
C ARG A 185 19.40 8.51 9.14
N CYS A 186 18.65 7.97 8.19
CA CYS A 186 18.48 6.54 8.02
C CYS A 186 19.18 6.04 6.76
N GLN A 187 19.83 4.90 6.84
CA GLN A 187 20.34 4.22 5.65
C GLN A 187 19.19 3.55 4.92
N ALA A 188 18.93 3.97 3.68
CA ALA A 188 17.85 3.41 2.88
C ALA A 188 18.14 1.97 2.45
N VAL A 189 17.13 1.11 2.60
CA VAL A 189 17.08 -0.26 2.09
C VAL A 189 15.91 -0.36 1.12
N PRO A 190 16.17 -0.30 -0.19
CA PRO A 190 15.09 -0.37 -1.17
C PRO A 190 14.50 -1.78 -1.23
N MET A 191 13.19 -1.87 -1.13
CA MET A 191 12.42 -3.10 -1.31
C MET A 191 11.72 -3.06 -2.67
N ARG A 192 11.88 -4.11 -3.45
CA ARG A 192 11.30 -4.25 -4.77
C ARG A 192 10.09 -5.17 -4.74
N LEU A 193 9.25 -5.05 -5.76
CA LEU A 193 8.23 -6.07 -6.04
C LEU A 193 8.91 -7.44 -6.23
N PRO A 194 8.31 -8.50 -5.70
CA PRO A 194 8.81 -9.85 -5.93
C PRO A 194 8.68 -10.24 -7.41
N PRO A 195 9.51 -11.18 -7.91
CA PRO A 195 9.27 -11.81 -9.20
C PRO A 195 7.85 -12.38 -9.27
N ALA A 196 7.16 -12.16 -10.39
CA ALA A 196 5.75 -12.54 -10.54
C ALA A 196 5.54 -14.04 -10.34
N GLU A 197 6.44 -14.88 -10.82
CA GLU A 197 6.39 -16.34 -10.69
C GLU A 197 6.43 -16.75 -9.21
N LEU A 198 7.37 -16.19 -8.44
CA LEU A 198 7.53 -16.48 -7.02
C LEU A 198 6.32 -16.02 -6.19
N ALA A 199 5.79 -14.83 -6.51
CA ALA A 199 4.60 -14.31 -5.85
C ALA A 199 3.36 -15.14 -6.18
N THR A 200 3.20 -15.56 -7.44
CA THR A 200 2.09 -16.41 -7.89
C THR A 200 2.15 -17.78 -7.23
N GLU A 201 3.32 -18.41 -7.17
CA GLU A 201 3.51 -19.68 -6.49
C GLU A 201 3.15 -19.58 -5.00
N TRP A 202 3.65 -18.55 -4.32
CA TRP A 202 3.36 -18.30 -2.91
C TRP A 202 1.86 -18.09 -2.63
N LEU A 203 1.13 -17.40 -3.52
CA LEU A 203 -0.32 -17.24 -3.44
C LEU A 203 -1.07 -18.56 -3.71
N THR A 204 -0.61 -19.35 -4.69
CA THR A 204 -1.16 -20.68 -5.01
C THR A 204 -1.05 -21.63 -3.82
N GLN A 205 0.09 -21.65 -3.14
CA GLN A 205 0.31 -22.45 -1.92
C GLN A 205 -0.65 -22.09 -0.78
N ARG A 206 -1.25 -20.88 -0.82
CA ARG A 206 -2.29 -20.40 0.12
C ARG A 206 -3.72 -20.66 -0.35
N GLY A 207 -3.87 -21.42 -1.43
CA GLY A 207 -5.18 -21.85 -1.95
C GLY A 207 -5.94 -20.80 -2.74
N LEU A 208 -5.28 -19.73 -3.21
CA LEU A 208 -5.93 -18.72 -4.03
C LEU A 208 -6.20 -19.24 -5.45
N ALA A 209 -7.43 -19.05 -5.92
CA ALA A 209 -7.78 -19.25 -7.32
C ALA A 209 -7.31 -18.05 -8.17
N GLU A 210 -6.78 -18.33 -9.36
CA GLU A 210 -6.33 -17.33 -10.33
C GLU A 210 -5.39 -16.24 -9.75
N PRO A 211 -4.34 -16.61 -8.98
CA PRO A 211 -3.51 -15.64 -8.28
C PRO A 211 -2.79 -14.67 -9.21
N ALA A 212 -2.50 -15.07 -10.46
CA ALA A 212 -1.86 -14.19 -11.44
C ALA A 212 -2.75 -12.99 -11.82
N VAL A 213 -4.07 -13.18 -11.89
CA VAL A 213 -5.03 -12.09 -12.17
C VAL A 213 -5.03 -11.08 -11.02
N LEU A 214 -5.13 -11.57 -9.78
CA LEU A 214 -5.13 -10.71 -8.60
C LEU A 214 -3.77 -10.04 -8.37
N LEU A 215 -2.67 -10.73 -8.69
CA LEU A 215 -1.34 -10.17 -8.59
C LEU A 215 -1.14 -9.02 -9.60
N ALA A 216 -1.61 -9.18 -10.83
CA ALA A 216 -1.63 -8.09 -11.81
C ALA A 216 -2.52 -6.93 -11.33
N ALA A 217 -3.71 -7.25 -10.82
CA ALA A 217 -4.66 -6.28 -10.26
C ALA A 217 -4.06 -5.42 -9.15
N THR A 218 -3.24 -6.00 -8.26
CA THR A 218 -2.54 -5.27 -7.19
C THR A 218 -1.23 -4.62 -7.64
N GLY A 219 -0.88 -4.72 -8.93
CA GLY A 219 0.39 -4.20 -9.45
C GLY A 219 1.63 -4.97 -8.98
N GLY A 220 1.48 -6.25 -8.64
CA GLY A 220 2.56 -7.13 -8.21
C GLY A 220 2.78 -7.20 -6.70
N GLN A 221 1.78 -6.85 -5.89
CA GLN A 221 1.84 -6.77 -4.42
C GLN A 221 1.12 -7.97 -3.77
N PRO A 222 1.82 -9.07 -3.39
CA PRO A 222 1.15 -10.30 -3.01
C PRO A 222 0.42 -10.25 -1.65
N GLN A 223 0.88 -9.45 -0.70
CA GLN A 223 0.15 -9.28 0.57
C GLN A 223 -1.15 -8.49 0.37
N GLU A 224 -1.14 -7.51 -0.53
CA GLU A 224 -2.34 -6.76 -0.90
C GLU A 224 -3.41 -7.67 -1.54
N VAL A 225 -2.98 -8.71 -2.29
CA VAL A 225 -3.90 -9.74 -2.81
C VAL A 225 -4.64 -10.44 -1.68
N LEU A 226 -3.93 -10.82 -0.61
CA LEU A 226 -4.57 -11.48 0.55
C LEU A 226 -5.57 -10.55 1.23
N ASP A 227 -5.24 -9.26 1.37
CA ASP A 227 -6.14 -8.27 1.96
C ASP A 227 -7.39 -8.07 1.10
N TRP A 228 -7.26 -8.10 -0.23
CA TRP A 228 -8.41 -8.00 -1.14
C TRP A 228 -9.34 -9.19 -1.01
N VAL A 229 -8.79 -10.40 -1.04
CA VAL A 229 -9.57 -11.63 -0.90
C VAL A 229 -10.27 -11.69 0.46
N ALA A 230 -9.60 -11.29 1.54
CA ALA A 230 -10.21 -11.21 2.86
C ALA A 230 -11.37 -10.20 2.94
N GLN A 231 -11.37 -9.17 2.07
CA GLN A 231 -12.45 -8.18 1.92
C GLN A 231 -13.51 -8.58 0.89
N GLY A 232 -13.44 -9.80 0.32
CA GLY A 232 -14.41 -10.32 -0.64
C GLY A 232 -14.17 -9.94 -2.09
N LEU A 233 -13.01 -9.36 -2.44
CA LEU A 233 -12.63 -9.07 -3.83
C LEU A 233 -11.80 -10.22 -4.39
N ASP A 234 -12.44 -11.12 -5.11
CA ASP A 234 -11.82 -12.23 -5.80
C ASP A 234 -11.51 -11.94 -7.28
N ALA A 235 -10.86 -12.88 -7.96
CA ALA A 235 -10.51 -12.77 -9.37
C ALA A 235 -11.75 -12.64 -10.30
N VAL A 236 -12.85 -13.30 -9.94
CA VAL A 236 -14.09 -13.29 -10.73
C VAL A 236 -14.73 -11.89 -10.69
N LEU A 237 -14.85 -11.32 -9.51
CA LEU A 237 -15.39 -9.96 -9.36
C LEU A 237 -14.45 -8.95 -10.04
N TRP A 238 -13.12 -9.09 -9.87
CA TRP A 238 -12.15 -8.20 -10.50
C TRP A 238 -12.30 -8.17 -12.02
N GLN A 239 -12.33 -9.33 -12.67
CA GLN A 239 -12.46 -9.44 -14.13
C GLN A 239 -13.79 -8.88 -14.65
N ARG A 240 -14.84 -8.84 -13.83
CA ARG A 240 -16.15 -8.28 -14.18
C ARG A 240 -16.24 -6.76 -14.05
N ILE A 241 -15.36 -6.10 -13.30
CA ILE A 241 -15.43 -4.64 -13.08
C ILE A 241 -15.55 -3.84 -14.38
N PRO A 242 -14.77 -4.09 -15.45
CA PRO A 242 -14.90 -3.35 -16.71
C PRO A 242 -16.30 -3.45 -17.33
N ALA A 243 -16.90 -4.64 -17.30
CA ALA A 243 -18.27 -4.86 -17.79
C ALA A 243 -19.31 -4.15 -16.91
N LEU A 244 -19.20 -4.27 -15.59
CA LEU A 244 -20.09 -3.59 -14.63
C LEU A 244 -20.07 -2.07 -14.85
N VAL A 245 -18.90 -1.48 -15.02
CA VAL A 245 -18.78 -0.03 -15.27
C VAL A 245 -19.35 0.35 -16.63
N ARG A 246 -19.08 -0.41 -17.69
CA ARG A 246 -19.64 -0.18 -19.02
C ARG A 246 -21.17 -0.23 -19.03
N ASP A 247 -21.75 -1.16 -18.27
CA ASP A 247 -23.18 -1.37 -18.20
C ASP A 247 -23.86 -0.44 -17.17
N GLY A 248 -23.09 0.31 -16.37
CA GLY A 248 -23.59 1.23 -15.33
C GLY A 248 -24.07 0.50 -14.06
N ASP A 249 -23.71 -0.79 -13.90
CA ASP A 249 -24.09 -1.58 -12.75
C ASP A 249 -23.09 -1.35 -11.60
N HIS A 250 -23.49 -0.54 -10.63
CA HIS A 250 -22.71 -0.24 -9.44
C HIS A 250 -22.99 -1.17 -8.25
N GLY A 251 -24.04 -2.01 -8.33
CA GLY A 251 -24.51 -2.84 -7.21
C GLY A 251 -23.41 -3.66 -6.54
N PRO A 252 -22.64 -4.49 -7.26
CA PRO A 252 -21.56 -5.27 -6.67
C PRO A 252 -20.45 -4.42 -6.04
N LEU A 253 -20.19 -3.23 -6.57
CA LEU A 253 -19.13 -2.32 -6.10
C LEU A 253 -19.52 -1.57 -4.80
N THR A 254 -20.80 -1.39 -4.54
CA THR A 254 -21.27 -0.71 -3.31
C THR A 254 -21.01 -1.50 -2.04
N GLN A 255 -20.72 -2.80 -2.15
CA GLN A 255 -20.34 -3.65 -1.01
C GLN A 255 -18.86 -3.51 -0.64
N MET A 256 -18.06 -2.91 -1.52
CA MET A 256 -16.65 -2.67 -1.27
C MET A 256 -16.44 -1.34 -0.53
N GLN A 257 -15.30 -1.22 0.15
CA GLN A 257 -14.90 0.06 0.73
C GLN A 257 -14.62 1.10 -0.35
N LEU A 258 -15.09 2.35 -0.18
CA LEU A 258 -14.95 3.41 -1.17
C LEU A 258 -13.50 3.61 -1.68
N PRO A 259 -12.44 3.62 -0.84
CA PRO A 259 -11.07 3.73 -1.32
C PRO A 259 -10.68 2.59 -2.29
N ARG A 260 -11.19 1.39 -2.06
CA ARG A 260 -10.94 0.22 -2.92
C ARG A 260 -11.65 0.34 -4.26
N VAL A 261 -12.90 0.83 -4.26
CA VAL A 261 -13.63 1.09 -5.51
C VAL A 261 -12.92 2.16 -6.34
N VAL A 262 -12.48 3.25 -5.71
CA VAL A 262 -11.75 4.32 -6.40
C VAL A 262 -10.45 3.79 -7.01
N ASP A 263 -9.66 3.00 -6.29
CA ASP A 263 -8.44 2.36 -6.80
C ASP A 263 -8.74 1.45 -8.01
N ALA A 264 -9.80 0.63 -7.93
CA ALA A 264 -10.20 -0.25 -9.04
C ALA A 264 -10.62 0.55 -10.28
N LEU A 265 -11.38 1.63 -10.11
CA LEU A 265 -11.80 2.50 -11.20
C LEU A 265 -10.62 3.29 -11.80
N GLN A 266 -9.65 3.74 -11.00
CA GLN A 266 -8.42 4.38 -11.48
C GLN A 266 -7.60 3.41 -12.33
N LYS A 267 -7.46 2.15 -11.90
CA LYS A 267 -6.78 1.09 -12.68
C LYS A 267 -7.50 0.79 -13.99
N LEU A 268 -8.84 0.74 -13.98
CA LEU A 268 -9.62 0.57 -15.22
C LEU A 268 -9.45 1.76 -16.16
N CYS A 269 -9.50 2.97 -15.64
CA CYS A 269 -9.29 4.20 -16.43
C CYS A 269 -7.88 4.22 -17.06
N HIS A 270 -6.86 3.83 -16.29
CA HIS A 270 -5.48 3.69 -16.77
C HIS A 270 -5.39 2.67 -17.91
N ASP A 271 -5.95 1.47 -17.73
CA ASP A 271 -5.86 0.41 -18.73
C ASP A 271 -6.66 0.75 -19.99
N ALA A 272 -7.82 1.40 -19.86
CA ALA A 272 -8.57 1.91 -20.99
C ALA A 272 -7.78 2.97 -21.77
N ALA A 273 -7.06 3.85 -21.09
CA ALA A 273 -6.18 4.83 -21.71
C ALA A 273 -4.99 4.17 -22.42
N CYS A 274 -4.36 3.13 -21.83
CA CYS A 274 -3.32 2.35 -22.45
C CYS A 274 -3.82 1.70 -23.76
N VAL A 275 -4.96 1.01 -23.70
CA VAL A 275 -5.56 0.36 -24.88
C VAL A 275 -5.93 1.38 -25.97
N ALA A 276 -6.51 2.53 -25.60
CA ALA A 276 -6.79 3.60 -26.54
C ALA A 276 -5.53 4.19 -27.20
N ALA A 277 -4.41 4.17 -26.50
CA ALA A 277 -3.09 4.57 -27.03
C ALA A 277 -2.33 3.44 -27.77
N GLY A 278 -2.92 2.25 -27.93
CA GLY A 278 -2.31 1.09 -28.60
C GLY A 278 -1.33 0.31 -27.73
N ALA A 279 -1.33 0.52 -26.40
CA ALA A 279 -0.53 -0.22 -25.44
C ALA A 279 -1.32 -1.36 -24.76
N ALA A 280 -0.61 -2.34 -24.19
CA ALA A 280 -1.23 -3.41 -23.42
C ALA A 280 -1.73 -2.89 -22.06
N PRO A 281 -2.88 -3.38 -21.57
CA PRO A 281 -3.35 -3.09 -20.23
C PRO A 281 -2.45 -3.76 -19.18
N ARG A 282 -2.43 -3.21 -17.99
CA ARG A 282 -1.55 -3.65 -16.90
C ARG A 282 -2.29 -4.44 -15.82
N TYR A 283 -3.50 -4.02 -15.47
CA TYR A 283 -4.22 -4.47 -14.28
C TYR A 283 -5.37 -5.44 -14.60
N PHE A 284 -5.95 -5.30 -15.78
CA PHE A 284 -7.07 -6.12 -16.24
C PHE A 284 -6.67 -7.00 -17.42
N PRO A 285 -7.32 -8.18 -17.59
CA PRO A 285 -7.14 -8.97 -18.81
C PRO A 285 -7.50 -8.15 -20.05
N ALA A 286 -6.68 -8.23 -21.11
CA ALA A 286 -6.85 -7.41 -22.31
C ALA A 286 -8.26 -7.54 -22.93
N ALA A 287 -8.84 -8.75 -22.91
CA ALA A 287 -10.19 -9.00 -23.43
C ALA A 287 -11.31 -8.31 -22.61
N ALA A 288 -11.05 -7.91 -21.38
CA ALA A 288 -12.04 -7.27 -20.51
C ALA A 288 -12.07 -5.73 -20.68
N VAL A 289 -10.98 -5.13 -21.17
CA VAL A 289 -10.86 -3.67 -21.29
C VAL A 289 -11.50 -3.19 -22.59
N PRO A 290 -12.44 -2.21 -22.56
CA PRO A 290 -13.07 -1.68 -23.76
C PRO A 290 -12.06 -1.02 -24.70
N ALA A 291 -12.17 -1.29 -25.99
CA ALA A 291 -11.39 -0.65 -27.06
C ALA A 291 -12.20 0.52 -27.70
N GLY A 292 -11.48 1.43 -28.37
CA GLY A 292 -12.10 2.53 -29.12
C GLY A 292 -12.69 3.65 -28.26
N VAL A 293 -12.17 3.82 -27.05
CA VAL A 293 -12.61 4.83 -26.08
C VAL A 293 -11.93 6.18 -26.36
N ASP A 294 -12.65 7.28 -26.14
CA ASP A 294 -12.12 8.63 -26.28
C ASP A 294 -11.19 8.99 -25.13
N LEU A 295 -9.93 9.29 -25.45
CA LEU A 295 -8.90 9.68 -24.47
C LEU A 295 -9.30 10.92 -23.66
N LEU A 296 -10.00 11.89 -24.24
CA LEU A 296 -10.41 13.10 -23.53
C LEU A 296 -11.42 12.77 -22.43
N ALA A 297 -12.39 11.91 -22.72
CA ALA A 297 -13.37 11.45 -21.74
C ALA A 297 -12.68 10.68 -20.58
N LEU A 298 -11.68 9.87 -20.89
CA LEU A 298 -10.89 9.18 -19.87
C LEU A 298 -10.09 10.14 -18.97
N VAL A 299 -9.51 11.21 -19.54
CA VAL A 299 -8.79 12.23 -18.76
C VAL A 299 -9.75 12.97 -17.81
N GLU A 300 -10.96 13.28 -18.23
CA GLU A 300 -11.96 13.90 -17.37
C GLU A 300 -12.36 12.96 -16.21
N TRP A 301 -12.61 11.70 -16.54
CA TRP A 301 -12.94 10.69 -15.52
C TRP A 301 -11.78 10.48 -14.52
N SER A 302 -10.53 10.38 -15.00
CA SER A 302 -9.34 10.27 -14.15
C SER A 302 -9.24 11.42 -13.14
N ARG A 303 -9.45 12.66 -13.57
CA ARG A 303 -9.43 13.84 -12.67
C ARG A 303 -10.48 13.77 -11.57
N GLU A 304 -11.63 13.17 -11.85
CA GLU A 304 -12.67 12.98 -10.83
C GLU A 304 -12.34 11.86 -9.86
N LEU A 305 -11.80 10.75 -10.38
CA LEU A 305 -11.30 9.67 -9.55
C LEU A 305 -10.20 10.16 -8.61
N ASP A 306 -9.29 11.02 -9.09
CA ASP A 306 -8.23 11.62 -8.26
C ASP A 306 -8.80 12.56 -7.18
N ARG A 307 -9.89 13.29 -7.47
CA ARG A 307 -10.59 14.08 -6.46
C ARG A 307 -11.25 13.18 -5.41
N ALA A 308 -11.93 12.12 -5.86
CA ALA A 308 -12.54 11.16 -4.96
C ALA A 308 -11.50 10.46 -4.06
N ALA A 309 -10.33 10.09 -4.60
CA ALA A 309 -9.25 9.47 -3.85
C ALA A 309 -8.76 10.36 -2.70
N ARG A 310 -8.58 11.67 -2.94
CA ARG A 310 -8.15 12.61 -1.89
C ARG A 310 -9.15 12.79 -0.75
N HIS A 311 -10.41 12.49 -0.98
CA HIS A 311 -11.49 12.69 -0.02
C HIS A 311 -12.18 11.38 0.41
N ALA A 312 -11.61 10.24 0.07
CA ALA A 312 -12.22 8.92 0.33
C ALA A 312 -12.37 8.59 1.84
N ASP A 313 -11.61 9.24 2.71
CA ASP A 313 -11.70 9.09 4.17
C ASP A 313 -12.79 9.97 4.83
N HIS A 314 -13.43 10.88 4.07
CA HIS A 314 -14.52 11.70 4.61
C HIS A 314 -15.84 10.92 4.71
N THR A 315 -16.73 11.39 5.61
CA THR A 315 -18.05 10.80 5.88
C THR A 315 -19.05 11.12 4.76
N TRP A 316 -18.77 10.71 3.54
CA TRP A 316 -19.71 10.80 2.41
C TRP A 316 -20.69 9.63 2.45
N ASN A 317 -21.81 9.79 1.76
CA ASN A 317 -22.61 8.62 1.41
C ASN A 317 -21.84 7.81 0.35
N ALA A 318 -21.13 6.77 0.82
CA ALA A 318 -20.27 5.96 -0.02
C ALA A 318 -21.01 5.36 -1.23
N GLY A 319 -22.27 4.91 -1.04
CA GLY A 319 -23.08 4.33 -2.11
C GLY A 319 -23.36 5.32 -3.24
N LEU A 320 -23.78 6.55 -2.93
CA LEU A 320 -24.00 7.59 -3.93
C LEU A 320 -22.71 8.00 -4.65
N MET A 321 -21.60 8.01 -3.95
CA MET A 321 -20.30 8.31 -4.57
C MET A 321 -19.90 7.20 -5.56
N VAL A 322 -20.03 5.93 -5.18
CA VAL A 322 -19.76 4.80 -6.06
C VAL A 322 -20.63 4.85 -7.30
N GLU A 323 -21.95 5.06 -7.14
CA GLU A 323 -22.89 5.23 -8.26
C GLU A 323 -22.45 6.35 -9.21
N ALA A 324 -22.16 7.54 -8.68
CA ALA A 324 -21.73 8.68 -9.48
C ALA A 324 -20.45 8.39 -10.27
N LEU A 325 -19.43 7.76 -9.63
CA LEU A 325 -18.17 7.42 -10.28
C LEU A 325 -18.33 6.35 -11.37
N VAL A 326 -19.18 5.34 -11.15
CA VAL A 326 -19.51 4.30 -12.14
C VAL A 326 -20.25 4.87 -13.33
N LEU A 327 -21.29 5.70 -13.12
CA LEU A 327 -22.03 6.34 -14.21
C LEU A 327 -21.16 7.26 -15.07
N ARG A 328 -20.17 7.92 -14.48
CA ARG A 328 -19.18 8.69 -15.23
C ARG A 328 -18.22 7.79 -16.01
N GLY A 329 -17.77 6.70 -15.41
CA GLY A 329 -17.00 5.67 -16.08
C GLY A 329 -17.77 5.06 -17.28
N GLN A 330 -19.05 4.77 -17.11
CA GLN A 330 -19.92 4.32 -18.18
C GLN A 330 -19.89 5.28 -19.38
N ARG A 331 -20.09 6.57 -19.14
CA ARG A 331 -20.05 7.60 -20.20
C ARG A 331 -18.68 7.67 -20.87
N ALA A 332 -17.60 7.60 -20.08
CA ALA A 332 -16.25 7.62 -20.59
C ALA A 332 -15.93 6.39 -21.45
N LEU A 333 -16.37 5.19 -21.03
CA LEU A 333 -16.07 3.93 -21.73
C LEU A 333 -16.99 3.67 -22.94
N THR A 334 -18.21 4.24 -23.00
CA THR A 334 -19.16 4.01 -24.10
C THR A 334 -19.18 5.12 -25.16
N GLY A 335 -18.47 6.23 -24.94
CA GLY A 335 -18.44 7.36 -25.86
C GLY A 335 -19.77 8.12 -25.95
N ALA A 336 -20.72 7.89 -25.03
CA ALA A 336 -22.05 8.46 -25.06
C ALA A 336 -22.08 10.00 -24.94
N GLY A 337 -20.96 10.63 -24.53
CA GLY A 337 -20.83 12.09 -24.45
C GLY A 337 -20.48 12.78 -25.78
N VAL A 338 -19.75 12.12 -26.68
CA VAL A 338 -19.22 12.70 -27.91
C VAL A 338 -20.29 12.72 -29.00
N ASN A 339 -21.18 11.72 -29.04
CA ASN A 339 -22.26 11.66 -30.00
C ASN A 339 -23.39 12.67 -29.70
N ALA A 340 -23.65 13.02 -28.45
CA ALA A 340 -24.62 14.05 -28.09
C ALA A 340 -24.18 15.46 -28.54
N ALA A 341 -22.89 15.78 -28.45
CA ALA A 341 -22.35 17.06 -28.89
C ALA A 341 -22.23 17.17 -30.43
N ARG A 342 -21.98 16.05 -31.13
CA ARG A 342 -21.97 16.03 -32.62
C ARG A 342 -23.36 16.09 -33.23
N SER A 343 -24.38 15.55 -32.58
CA SER A 343 -25.78 15.62 -33.06
C SER A 343 -26.46 16.97 -32.76
N ALA A 344 -25.88 17.80 -31.88
CA ALA A 344 -26.42 19.12 -31.53
C ALA A 344 -25.91 20.28 -32.40
N ASN A 345 -25.13 20.05 -33.47
CA ASN A 345 -24.72 21.09 -34.41
C ASN A 345 -25.16 20.80 -35.86
N PRO A 346 -26.47 20.94 -36.19
CA PRO A 346 -26.99 20.88 -37.58
C PRO A 346 -27.12 22.29 -38.15
N SER A 347 -26.04 23.01 -38.38
CA SER A 347 -26.11 24.26 -39.12
C SER A 347 -24.83 24.55 -39.88
N GLY A 348 -24.55 23.70 -40.87
CA GLY A 348 -23.75 24.07 -42.04
C GLY A 348 -24.62 24.90 -42.99
N ARG A 349 -24.57 26.21 -42.78
CA ARG A 349 -25.25 27.19 -43.65
C ARG A 349 -24.64 27.09 -45.05
N ALA A 350 -25.42 26.51 -45.97
CA ALA A 350 -25.16 26.56 -47.42
C ALA A 350 -25.15 28.01 -47.88
N MET A 351 -23.99 28.56 -48.20
CA MET A 351 -23.90 29.80 -48.96
C MET A 351 -24.23 29.49 -50.42
N ARG A 352 -25.42 29.92 -50.85
CA ARG A 352 -25.82 30.01 -52.26
C ARG A 352 -24.95 31.03 -52.96
N GLN A 353 -24.16 30.58 -53.91
CA GLN A 353 -23.59 31.40 -54.97
C GLN A 353 -24.75 31.84 -55.88
N GLY A 354 -25.06 33.11 -55.88
CA GLY A 354 -25.91 33.77 -56.88
C GLY A 354 -24.98 34.47 -57.90
N ALA A 355 -24.74 33.83 -59.03
CA ALA A 355 -24.22 34.51 -60.21
C ALA A 355 -25.36 35.27 -60.87
N SER A 356 -25.14 36.55 -61.09
CA SER A 356 -25.93 37.31 -62.07
C SER A 356 -24.96 38.10 -62.96
N VAL A 357 -24.85 37.61 -64.15
CA VAL A 357 -24.34 38.29 -65.33
C VAL A 357 -25.35 39.29 -65.78
N ASN A 358 -25.01 40.53 -66.09
CA ASN A 358 -25.66 41.25 -67.14
C ASN A 358 -24.70 42.25 -67.83
N SER A 359 -24.64 42.12 -69.08
CA SER A 359 -23.85 42.81 -70.13
C SER A 359 -24.53 44.03 -70.65
N GLY A 360 -23.75 44.99 -70.95
CA GLY A 360 -23.69 45.91 -72.06
C GLY A 360 -24.84 46.91 -72.29
N PRO A 361 -24.76 47.88 -73.18
CA PRO A 361 -23.70 48.02 -74.20
C PRO A 361 -22.68 49.11 -73.96
#